data_f7ba5b548e6f34b270953efbab079aad
#
_entry.id   f7ba5b548e6f34b270953efbab079aad
#
_cell.length_a   1.000
_cell.length_b   1.000
_cell.length_c   1.000
_cell.angle_alpha   90.00
_cell.angle_beta   90.00
_cell.angle_gamma   90.00
#
_symmetry.space_group_name_H-M   'P 1'
#
loop_
_entity.id
_entity.type
_entity.pdbx_description
1 polymer ?
#
loop_
_entity_poly.entity_id
_entity_poly.type
_entity_poly.pdbx_seq_one_letter_code
_entity_poly.pdbx_strand_id
1 'polypeptide(L)'
;MAAPGCGDVTAQRYHFDRHAADYRDRFLDITHEMHQRCPIAWTDTYDGHWVAAGSREVFELARCPHISNDHDIHNERRGYKGISIPLMLEAEGFRGGMLEMDDPEHRYYRTALNPYLSPAAVKRWEPFIDEIVRACLDDYIESGTIDFVDDLANVVPAVLTLAMLGVRLKKWTLYNEPAHASVYTPPDSPDAARVRELYMAMGVDLFTNLAEIREHPRPGIIDALAKLRIDGQAPPDIELLGMLNLLIGGGFDTTTALTAHALEWLSDHPDERDRLSKDRAALLNPATEEFLRYFTPAPGDGRTLAEDMDLDGTTLREGQRLWLSWAMANRDPAVFGDPDQVILDRKGNRHFSFGLGVHRCIGSNVARTVFKAMLTAVLDRLPDYRRIAEGTVHYDSIGVIQGMRHLPASFTPGRRVGAGVAETVERLQVICDEQGLARPITELKEAAKIDV
;
A
#
# COMPACT_ATOMS: atom_id res chain seq x y z
N MET A 1 -9.29 -31.99 14.29
CA MET A 1 -8.11 -32.68 14.84
C MET A 1 -7.14 -31.57 15.25
N ALA A 2 -6.75 -31.51 16.54
CA ALA A 2 -5.76 -30.53 16.98
C ALA A 2 -4.45 -30.79 16.27
N ALA A 3 -3.79 -29.75 15.77
CA ALA A 3 -2.43 -29.82 15.24
C ALA A 3 -1.49 -30.39 16.32
N PRO A 4 -0.45 -31.14 15.97
CA PRO A 4 0.50 -31.67 16.96
C PRO A 4 1.13 -30.50 17.70
N GLY A 5 0.99 -30.50 19.03
CA GLY A 5 1.47 -29.43 19.90
C GLY A 5 2.96 -29.16 19.66
N CYS A 6 3.31 -27.90 19.52
CA CYS A 6 4.68 -27.39 19.47
C CYS A 6 5.31 -27.53 20.87
N GLY A 7 5.84 -28.70 21.19
CA GLY A 7 6.46 -29.00 22.47
C GLY A 7 7.97 -28.96 22.35
N ASP A 8 8.55 -27.84 22.51
CA ASP A 8 9.88 -27.52 23.04
C ASP A 8 10.29 -26.10 22.59
N VAL A 9 10.85 -25.27 23.45
CA VAL A 9 11.30 -23.88 23.15
C VAL A 9 12.32 -23.85 22.00
N THR A 10 13.04 -24.94 21.74
CA THR A 10 13.97 -25.09 20.60
C THR A 10 13.26 -25.28 19.25
N ALA A 11 12.02 -25.78 19.22
CA ALA A 11 11.24 -26.01 18.01
C ALA A 11 10.59 -24.73 17.47
N GLN A 12 10.53 -23.66 18.27
CA GLN A 12 9.94 -22.37 17.91
C GLN A 12 10.95 -21.37 17.32
N ARG A 13 12.18 -21.76 17.06
CA ARG A 13 13.18 -20.91 16.42
C ARG A 13 13.25 -21.19 14.93
N TYR A 14 13.23 -20.09 14.14
CA TYR A 14 13.37 -20.17 12.69
C TYR A 14 14.23 -18.99 12.23
N HIS A 15 15.23 -19.22 11.39
CA HIS A 15 16.01 -18.14 10.80
C HIS A 15 15.18 -17.45 9.71
N PHE A 16 14.68 -16.25 10.02
CA PHE A 16 13.85 -15.47 9.12
C PHE A 16 14.50 -14.11 8.86
N ASP A 17 14.87 -13.85 7.62
CA ASP A 17 15.38 -12.56 7.16
C ASP A 17 14.72 -12.18 5.82
N ARG A 18 13.73 -11.31 5.88
CA ARG A 18 13.01 -10.84 4.69
C ARG A 18 13.79 -9.86 3.82
N HIS A 19 14.95 -9.38 4.29
CA HIS A 19 15.85 -8.52 3.55
C HIS A 19 17.05 -9.27 2.96
N ALA A 20 17.15 -10.59 3.21
CA ALA A 20 18.16 -11.41 2.57
C ALA A 20 17.97 -11.41 1.04
N ALA A 21 19.08 -11.39 0.31
CA ALA A 21 19.05 -11.30 -1.14
C ALA A 21 18.32 -12.48 -1.83
N ASP A 22 18.31 -13.65 -1.20
CA ASP A 22 17.65 -14.87 -1.68
C ASP A 22 16.20 -15.02 -1.18
N TYR A 23 15.70 -14.08 -0.35
CA TYR A 23 14.39 -14.22 0.30
C TYR A 23 13.24 -14.31 -0.72
N ARG A 24 13.29 -13.52 -1.80
CA ARG A 24 12.26 -13.58 -2.84
C ARG A 24 12.17 -14.96 -3.47
N ASP A 25 13.30 -15.54 -3.85
CA ASP A 25 13.36 -16.84 -4.53
C ASP A 25 12.92 -17.97 -3.60
N ARG A 26 13.16 -17.81 -2.30
CA ARG A 26 12.86 -18.79 -1.25
C ARG A 26 11.54 -18.53 -0.52
N PHE A 27 10.80 -17.49 -0.88
CA PHE A 27 9.60 -17.08 -0.14
C PHE A 27 8.58 -18.21 0.06
N LEU A 28 8.31 -18.99 -0.99
CA LEU A 28 7.38 -20.11 -0.91
C LEU A 28 7.91 -21.24 -0.01
N ASP A 29 9.17 -21.59 -0.13
CA ASP A 29 9.79 -22.63 0.69
C ASP A 29 9.75 -22.24 2.17
N ILE A 30 10.16 -21.00 2.49
CA ILE A 30 10.12 -20.45 3.84
C ILE A 30 8.68 -20.44 4.38
N THR A 31 7.72 -20.04 3.56
CA THR A 31 6.29 -20.00 3.93
C THR A 31 5.78 -21.41 4.26
N HIS A 32 6.06 -22.38 3.39
CA HIS A 32 5.65 -23.77 3.60
C HIS A 32 6.30 -24.38 4.84
N GLU A 33 7.60 -24.15 5.03
CA GLU A 33 8.31 -24.64 6.22
C GLU A 33 7.70 -24.06 7.51
N MET A 34 7.41 -22.77 7.55
CA MET A 34 6.79 -22.13 8.71
C MET A 34 5.38 -22.68 8.97
N HIS A 35 4.55 -22.82 7.95
CA HIS A 35 3.20 -23.39 8.12
C HIS A 35 3.23 -24.83 8.63
N GLN A 36 4.19 -25.65 8.19
CA GLN A 36 4.29 -27.05 8.58
C GLN A 36 4.89 -27.26 9.97
N ARG A 37 5.88 -26.44 10.36
CA ARG A 37 6.66 -26.63 11.57
C ARG A 37 6.20 -25.79 12.74
N CYS A 38 6.04 -24.47 12.50
CA CYS A 38 5.70 -23.52 13.54
C CYS A 38 5.13 -22.24 12.93
N PRO A 39 3.80 -22.05 12.88
CA PRO A 39 3.17 -20.88 12.27
C PRO A 39 3.48 -19.57 13.03
N ILE A 40 4.07 -19.66 14.22
CA ILE A 40 4.73 -18.56 14.93
C ILE A 40 6.11 -19.02 15.39
N ALA A 41 7.17 -18.25 15.11
CA ALA A 41 8.54 -18.58 15.44
C ALA A 41 9.34 -17.35 15.85
N TRP A 42 10.33 -17.56 16.75
CA TRP A 42 11.33 -16.54 17.07
C TRP A 42 12.48 -16.58 16.06
N THR A 43 12.90 -15.42 15.59
CA THR A 43 14.15 -15.24 14.84
C THR A 43 15.10 -14.33 15.61
N ASP A 44 16.42 -14.58 15.48
CA ASP A 44 17.45 -13.76 16.13
C ASP A 44 17.91 -12.59 15.23
N THR A 45 17.35 -12.45 14.02
CA THR A 45 17.64 -11.30 13.13
C THR A 45 17.11 -10.00 13.72
N TYR A 46 17.82 -8.88 13.46
CA TYR A 46 17.37 -7.52 13.85
C TYR A 46 17.04 -7.39 15.34
N ASP A 47 17.96 -7.79 16.20
CA ASP A 47 17.82 -7.79 17.67
C ASP A 47 16.77 -8.78 18.22
N GLY A 48 16.27 -9.67 17.38
CA GLY A 48 15.29 -10.68 17.72
C GLY A 48 13.84 -10.21 17.65
N HIS A 49 13.00 -11.04 17.03
CA HIS A 49 11.55 -10.80 16.96
C HIS A 49 10.76 -12.07 16.67
N TRP A 50 9.48 -12.06 16.98
CA TRP A 50 8.54 -13.09 16.57
C TRP A 50 8.10 -12.88 15.12
N VAL A 51 7.85 -13.98 14.41
CA VAL A 51 7.26 -13.99 13.07
C VAL A 51 6.00 -14.83 13.10
N ALA A 52 4.85 -14.23 12.84
CA ALA A 52 3.58 -14.93 12.66
C ALA A 52 3.33 -15.13 11.16
N ALA A 53 3.26 -16.38 10.72
CA ALA A 53 3.09 -16.80 9.33
C ALA A 53 1.71 -17.44 9.07
N GLY A 54 1.11 -18.10 10.07
CA GLY A 54 -0.18 -18.77 9.94
C GLY A 54 -1.35 -17.80 9.94
N SER A 55 -2.38 -18.09 9.16
CA SER A 55 -3.59 -17.27 9.05
C SER A 55 -4.29 -17.06 10.39
N ARG A 56 -4.35 -18.10 11.24
CA ARG A 56 -4.98 -18.02 12.55
C ARG A 56 -4.21 -17.10 13.49
N GLU A 57 -2.89 -17.30 13.60
CA GLU A 57 -2.00 -16.51 14.44
C GLU A 57 -2.03 -15.03 14.03
N VAL A 58 -1.93 -14.76 12.74
CA VAL A 58 -2.02 -13.41 12.17
C VAL A 58 -3.39 -12.79 12.46
N PHE A 59 -4.49 -13.54 12.31
CA PHE A 59 -5.84 -13.05 12.59
C PHE A 59 -6.06 -12.70 14.07
N GLU A 60 -5.58 -13.52 14.98
CA GLU A 60 -5.69 -13.33 16.43
C GLU A 60 -4.82 -12.15 16.88
N LEU A 61 -3.54 -12.15 16.51
CA LEU A 61 -2.58 -11.13 16.91
C LEU A 61 -2.89 -9.74 16.35
N ALA A 62 -3.31 -9.64 15.08
CA ALA A 62 -3.65 -8.35 14.47
C ALA A 62 -4.88 -7.65 15.09
N ARG A 63 -5.67 -8.36 15.90
CA ARG A 63 -6.88 -7.86 16.58
C ARG A 63 -6.73 -7.83 18.09
N CYS A 64 -5.61 -8.28 18.59
CA CYS A 64 -5.34 -8.35 20.02
C CYS A 64 -5.11 -6.94 20.58
N PRO A 65 -5.82 -6.52 21.66
CA PRO A 65 -5.63 -5.21 22.26
C PRO A 65 -4.29 -5.03 22.98
N HIS A 66 -3.56 -6.14 23.22
CA HIS A 66 -2.24 -6.17 23.85
C HIS A 66 -1.09 -6.11 22.82
N ILE A 67 -1.40 -5.77 21.59
CA ILE A 67 -0.44 -5.61 20.49
C ILE A 67 -0.47 -4.16 20.03
N SER A 68 0.67 -3.49 20.16
CA SER A 68 0.85 -2.06 19.89
C SER A 68 1.49 -1.79 18.53
N ASN A 69 1.02 -0.75 17.86
CA ASN A 69 1.65 -0.15 16.69
C ASN A 69 2.54 1.05 17.04
N ASP A 70 2.48 1.51 18.29
CA ASP A 70 3.07 2.79 18.67
C ASP A 70 4.58 2.83 18.44
N HIS A 71 5.04 3.98 17.97
CA HIS A 71 6.45 4.35 17.90
C HIS A 71 6.75 5.36 19.00
N ASP A 72 7.39 4.90 20.06
CA ASP A 72 7.88 5.77 21.13
C ASP A 72 9.14 6.49 20.66
N ILE A 73 8.95 7.65 20.06
CA ILE A 73 10.01 8.50 19.50
C ILE A 73 10.99 9.03 20.56
N HIS A 74 10.64 8.94 21.86
CA HIS A 74 11.49 9.35 22.97
C HIS A 74 12.33 8.19 23.53
N ASN A 75 12.12 6.96 23.03
CA ASN A 75 12.78 5.73 23.47
C ASN A 75 12.63 5.43 24.97
N GLU A 76 11.50 5.84 25.56
CA GLU A 76 11.20 5.61 26.99
C GLU A 76 10.68 4.17 27.22
N ARG A 77 10.08 3.55 26.19
CA ARG A 77 9.53 2.20 26.26
C ARG A 77 10.30 1.24 25.35
N ARG A 78 10.79 0.15 25.93
CA ARG A 78 11.54 -0.86 25.19
C ARG A 78 10.67 -1.53 24.13
N GLY A 79 11.17 -1.59 22.88
CA GLY A 79 10.54 -2.29 21.78
C GLY A 79 9.46 -1.49 21.03
N TYR A 80 8.99 -0.35 21.54
CA TYR A 80 7.96 0.49 20.89
C TYR A 80 8.57 1.31 19.75
N LYS A 81 8.84 0.63 18.64
CA LYS A 81 9.55 1.15 17.46
C LYS A 81 8.66 1.14 16.21
N GLY A 82 7.35 1.32 16.37
CA GLY A 82 6.40 1.36 15.28
C GLY A 82 6.31 0.04 14.51
N ILE A 83 6.09 0.12 13.21
CA ILE A 83 5.81 -1.04 12.35
C ILE A 83 7.01 -1.60 11.60
N SER A 84 8.16 -0.93 11.63
CA SER A 84 9.35 -1.33 10.86
C SER A 84 10.23 -2.31 11.64
N ILE A 85 10.66 -3.40 11.00
CA ILE A 85 11.66 -4.35 11.49
C ILE A 85 12.57 -4.72 10.30
N PRO A 86 13.87 -4.36 10.30
CA PRO A 86 14.52 -3.41 11.21
C PRO A 86 13.95 -2.00 11.06
N LEU A 87 14.30 -1.12 11.99
CA LEU A 87 14.01 0.30 11.81
C LEU A 87 14.76 0.81 10.57
N MET A 88 14.01 1.30 9.60
CA MET A 88 14.59 1.79 8.33
C MET A 88 15.28 3.14 8.47
N LEU A 89 14.81 3.97 9.41
CA LEU A 89 15.37 5.28 9.74
C LEU A 89 15.29 5.49 11.26
N GLU A 90 16.41 5.67 11.90
CA GLU A 90 16.48 6.22 13.26
C GLU A 90 16.31 7.75 13.19
N ALA A 91 15.12 8.18 12.74
CA ALA A 91 14.77 9.59 12.80
C ALA A 91 14.17 9.87 14.18
N GLU A 92 14.99 10.34 15.11
CA GLU A 92 14.49 10.85 16.40
C GLU A 92 13.38 11.88 16.15
N GLY A 93 12.23 11.67 16.80
CA GLY A 93 11.12 12.60 16.76
C GLY A 93 10.18 12.50 15.55
N PHE A 94 10.26 11.44 14.73
CA PHE A 94 9.38 11.23 13.59
C PHE A 94 8.59 9.91 13.72
N ARG A 95 7.27 10.00 13.56
CA ARG A 95 6.36 8.84 13.48
C ARG A 95 5.78 8.69 12.07
N GLY A 96 5.54 7.47 11.63
CA GLY A 96 4.86 7.15 10.37
C GLY A 96 3.33 7.44 10.40
N GLY A 97 2.93 8.60 10.93
CA GLY A 97 1.54 9.01 11.06
C GLY A 97 0.71 8.04 11.92
N MET A 98 -0.60 7.98 11.67
CA MET A 98 -1.51 7.14 12.48
C MET A 98 -1.22 5.63 12.40
N LEU A 99 -0.41 5.18 11.46
CA LEU A 99 0.00 3.79 11.36
C LEU A 99 0.88 3.36 12.55
N GLU A 100 1.59 4.32 13.15
CA GLU A 100 2.47 4.14 14.30
C GLU A 100 1.92 4.83 15.56
N MET A 101 0.60 4.81 15.73
CA MET A 101 -0.12 5.32 16.88
C MET A 101 -1.14 4.30 17.35
N ASP A 102 -1.36 4.19 18.66
CA ASP A 102 -2.45 3.41 19.24
C ASP A 102 -3.68 4.29 19.53
N ASP A 103 -4.82 3.67 19.88
CA ASP A 103 -6.00 4.40 20.38
C ASP A 103 -5.70 5.02 21.75
N PRO A 104 -6.18 6.21 22.06
CA PRO A 104 -7.18 6.99 21.30
C PRO A 104 -6.62 7.87 20.19
N GLU A 105 -5.31 8.07 20.11
CA GLU A 105 -4.64 9.00 19.20
C GLU A 105 -4.88 8.62 17.73
N HIS A 106 -4.66 7.35 17.37
CA HIS A 106 -4.96 6.78 16.06
C HIS A 106 -6.38 7.14 15.60
N ARG A 107 -7.37 7.03 16.48
CA ARG A 107 -8.78 7.23 16.16
C ARG A 107 -9.11 8.66 15.75
N TYR A 108 -8.44 9.68 16.31
CA TYR A 108 -8.68 11.07 15.93
C TYR A 108 -8.35 11.30 14.46
N TYR A 109 -7.17 10.86 14.02
CA TYR A 109 -6.74 11.00 12.63
C TYR A 109 -7.59 10.15 11.68
N ARG A 110 -7.85 8.91 12.05
CA ARG A 110 -8.67 8.02 11.23
C ARG A 110 -10.09 8.56 11.01
N THR A 111 -10.68 9.15 12.04
CA THR A 111 -12.01 9.75 11.95
C THR A 111 -12.02 10.97 11.01
N ALA A 112 -10.98 11.79 11.05
CA ALA A 112 -10.84 12.95 10.16
C ALA A 112 -10.68 12.54 8.68
N LEU A 113 -10.04 11.40 8.40
CA LEU A 113 -9.74 10.93 7.06
C LEU A 113 -10.86 10.09 6.42
N ASN A 114 -11.66 9.38 7.20
CA ASN A 114 -12.73 8.50 6.71
C ASN A 114 -13.70 9.16 5.70
N PRO A 115 -14.12 10.44 5.85
CA PRO A 115 -15.02 11.10 4.90
C PRO A 115 -14.45 11.24 3.48
N TYR A 116 -13.13 11.15 3.32
CA TYR A 116 -12.43 11.24 2.03
C TYR A 116 -12.21 9.88 1.37
N LEU A 117 -12.15 8.81 2.16
CA LEU A 117 -11.71 7.47 1.74
C LEU A 117 -12.82 6.40 1.81
N SER A 118 -14.05 6.80 2.20
CA SER A 118 -15.21 5.92 2.19
C SER A 118 -15.59 5.49 0.76
N PRO A 119 -16.29 4.35 0.57
CA PRO A 119 -16.70 3.91 -0.77
C PRO A 119 -17.45 4.98 -1.57
N ALA A 120 -18.33 5.73 -0.92
CA ALA A 120 -19.11 6.80 -1.57
C ALA A 120 -18.23 8.00 -1.98
N ALA A 121 -17.21 8.33 -1.17
CA ALA A 121 -16.24 9.37 -1.52
C ALA A 121 -15.38 8.95 -2.71
N VAL A 122 -14.86 7.72 -2.68
CA VAL A 122 -14.00 7.17 -3.74
C VAL A 122 -14.72 7.07 -5.07
N LYS A 123 -16.00 6.67 -5.08
CA LYS A 123 -16.80 6.59 -6.31
C LYS A 123 -16.82 7.89 -7.13
N ARG A 124 -16.71 9.02 -6.48
CA ARG A 124 -16.71 10.34 -7.17
C ARG A 124 -15.45 10.57 -8.00
N TRP A 125 -14.37 9.87 -7.67
CA TRP A 125 -13.10 9.96 -8.35
C TRP A 125 -13.00 9.06 -9.59
N GLU A 126 -13.97 8.15 -9.82
CA GLU A 126 -13.94 7.26 -10.98
C GLU A 126 -13.72 7.99 -12.30
N PRO A 127 -14.47 9.08 -12.66
CA PRO A 127 -14.24 9.79 -13.92
C PRO A 127 -12.85 10.45 -14.00
N PHE A 128 -12.31 10.92 -12.87
CA PHE A 128 -10.96 11.47 -12.79
C PHE A 128 -9.90 10.36 -13.02
N ILE A 129 -10.09 9.20 -12.39
CA ILE A 129 -9.20 8.04 -12.53
C ILE A 129 -9.21 7.54 -13.98
N ASP A 130 -10.38 7.37 -14.57
CA ASP A 130 -10.53 6.92 -15.96
C ASP A 130 -9.81 7.86 -16.93
N GLU A 131 -9.87 9.17 -16.68
CA GLU A 131 -9.28 10.17 -17.55
C GLU A 131 -7.74 10.19 -17.47
N ILE A 132 -7.15 10.04 -16.27
CA ILE A 132 -5.68 9.97 -16.15
C ILE A 132 -5.15 8.62 -16.66
N VAL A 133 -5.87 7.51 -16.45
CA VAL A 133 -5.52 6.20 -17.01
C VAL A 133 -5.53 6.26 -18.54
N ARG A 134 -6.57 6.85 -19.13
CA ARG A 134 -6.65 7.07 -20.57
C ARG A 134 -5.45 7.87 -21.09
N ALA A 135 -5.09 8.96 -20.40
CA ALA A 135 -3.99 9.82 -20.79
C ALA A 135 -2.63 9.11 -20.76
N CYS A 136 -2.38 8.29 -19.73
CA CYS A 136 -1.18 7.45 -19.65
C CYS A 136 -1.07 6.51 -20.86
N LEU A 137 -2.15 5.83 -21.23
CA LEU A 137 -2.14 4.95 -22.39
C LEU A 137 -2.03 5.73 -23.70
N ASP A 138 -2.63 6.90 -23.81
CA ASP A 138 -2.57 7.72 -25.02
C ASP A 138 -1.18 8.25 -25.33
N ASP A 139 -0.32 8.45 -24.34
CA ASP A 139 1.06 8.88 -24.58
C ASP A 139 1.89 7.82 -25.31
N TYR A 140 1.53 6.53 -25.17
CA TYR A 140 2.34 5.41 -25.68
C TYR A 140 1.64 4.54 -26.72
N ILE A 141 0.31 4.62 -26.85
CA ILE A 141 -0.48 3.66 -27.66
C ILE A 141 -0.08 3.62 -29.15
N GLU A 142 0.43 4.72 -29.70
CA GLU A 142 0.88 4.80 -31.09
C GLU A 142 2.31 4.27 -31.30
N SER A 143 3.11 4.21 -30.21
CA SER A 143 4.48 3.67 -30.27
C SER A 143 4.53 2.14 -30.29
N GLY A 144 3.51 1.47 -29.75
CA GLY A 144 3.46 0.03 -29.58
C GLY A 144 4.31 -0.51 -28.43
N THR A 145 4.83 0.36 -27.56
CA THR A 145 5.59 0.01 -26.36
C THR A 145 5.23 0.91 -25.18
N ILE A 146 5.28 0.37 -23.97
CA ILE A 146 5.02 1.07 -22.71
C ILE A 146 5.84 0.41 -21.59
N ASP A 147 6.26 1.17 -20.58
CA ASP A 147 6.62 0.60 -19.30
C ASP A 147 5.43 0.74 -18.34
N PHE A 148 4.81 -0.38 -17.99
CA PHE A 148 3.61 -0.35 -17.13
C PHE A 148 3.87 0.21 -15.74
N VAL A 149 5.09 0.18 -15.23
CA VAL A 149 5.45 0.80 -13.94
C VAL A 149 5.57 2.30 -14.12
N ASP A 150 6.47 2.78 -14.99
CA ASP A 150 6.81 4.19 -15.10
C ASP A 150 5.71 5.01 -15.77
N ASP A 151 5.04 4.45 -16.79
CA ASP A 151 4.15 5.18 -17.69
C ASP A 151 2.67 5.09 -17.28
N LEU A 152 2.31 4.16 -16.38
CA LEU A 152 0.93 3.95 -15.94
C LEU A 152 0.80 3.81 -14.43
N ALA A 153 1.37 2.75 -13.85
CA ALA A 153 1.06 2.33 -12.48
C ALA A 153 1.62 3.29 -11.42
N ASN A 154 2.70 4.00 -11.70
CA ASN A 154 3.23 5.06 -10.85
C ASN A 154 2.48 6.39 -11.03
N VAL A 155 2.03 6.71 -12.24
CA VAL A 155 1.42 8.00 -12.57
C VAL A 155 0.04 8.14 -11.95
N VAL A 156 -0.83 7.14 -12.17
CA VAL A 156 -2.25 7.22 -11.80
C VAL A 156 -2.46 7.38 -10.28
N PRO A 157 -1.86 6.54 -9.41
CA PRO A 157 -2.00 6.72 -7.97
C PRO A 157 -1.40 8.02 -7.46
N ALA A 158 -0.28 8.48 -8.03
CA ALA A 158 0.38 9.71 -7.63
C ALA A 158 -0.51 10.94 -7.91
N VAL A 159 -1.01 11.08 -9.14
CA VAL A 159 -1.87 12.20 -9.53
C VAL A 159 -3.16 12.21 -8.71
N LEU A 160 -3.80 11.05 -8.51
CA LEU A 160 -5.01 10.95 -7.70
C LEU A 160 -4.77 11.33 -6.23
N THR A 161 -3.71 10.82 -5.63
CA THR A 161 -3.42 11.11 -4.22
C THR A 161 -3.16 12.60 -4.02
N LEU A 162 -2.40 13.26 -4.90
CA LEU A 162 -2.21 14.70 -4.83
C LEU A 162 -3.52 15.48 -4.99
N ALA A 163 -4.42 15.04 -5.87
CA ALA A 163 -5.75 15.62 -6.00
C ALA A 163 -6.55 15.51 -4.69
N MET A 164 -6.53 14.36 -4.05
CA MET A 164 -7.21 14.11 -2.77
C MET A 164 -6.58 14.92 -1.62
N LEU A 165 -5.27 15.09 -1.63
CA LEU A 165 -4.55 15.94 -0.65
C LEU A 165 -4.85 17.43 -0.82
N GLY A 166 -5.23 17.89 -2.03
CA GLY A 166 -5.37 19.29 -2.37
C GLY A 166 -4.04 19.95 -2.79
N VAL A 167 -3.07 19.16 -3.23
CA VAL A 167 -1.78 19.60 -3.80
C VAL A 167 -1.95 19.86 -5.30
N ARG A 168 -1.17 20.82 -5.85
CA ARG A 168 -1.18 21.13 -7.28
C ARG A 168 -0.68 19.95 -8.11
N LEU A 169 -1.51 19.46 -9.04
CA LEU A 169 -1.27 18.22 -9.78
C LEU A 169 0.00 18.24 -10.63
N LYS A 170 0.38 19.40 -11.19
CA LYS A 170 1.62 19.56 -11.97
C LYS A 170 2.90 19.20 -11.20
N LYS A 171 2.81 19.08 -9.88
CA LYS A 171 3.93 18.68 -9.01
C LYS A 171 4.03 17.16 -8.81
N TRP A 172 3.23 16.34 -9.50
CA TRP A 172 3.15 14.90 -9.24
C TRP A 172 4.51 14.19 -9.30
N THR A 173 5.40 14.59 -10.22
CA THR A 173 6.75 14.01 -10.33
C THR A 173 7.63 14.30 -9.12
N LEU A 174 7.51 15.49 -8.50
CA LEU A 174 8.21 15.85 -7.27
C LEU A 174 7.87 14.91 -6.11
N TYR A 175 6.68 14.32 -6.12
CA TYR A 175 6.22 13.41 -5.08
C TYR A 175 6.44 11.94 -5.46
N ASN A 176 6.19 11.60 -6.71
CA ASN A 176 6.25 10.22 -7.18
C ASN A 176 7.68 9.67 -7.21
N GLU A 177 8.63 10.41 -7.78
CA GLU A 177 10.02 9.97 -7.94
C GLU A 177 10.66 9.59 -6.58
N PRO A 178 10.67 10.45 -5.54
CA PRO A 178 11.28 10.09 -4.26
C PRO A 178 10.51 8.99 -3.52
N ALA A 179 9.18 8.99 -3.57
CA ALA A 179 8.39 7.97 -2.90
C ALA A 179 8.66 6.59 -3.46
N HIS A 180 8.67 6.44 -4.79
CA HIS A 180 8.98 5.18 -5.46
C HIS A 180 10.45 4.77 -5.24
N ALA A 181 11.41 5.69 -5.48
CA ALA A 181 12.83 5.39 -5.34
C ALA A 181 13.22 4.99 -3.91
N SER A 182 12.58 5.56 -2.87
CA SER A 182 12.88 5.24 -1.47
C SER A 182 12.59 3.79 -1.09
N VAL A 183 11.68 3.12 -1.81
CA VAL A 183 11.27 1.74 -1.50
C VAL A 183 12.31 0.71 -1.94
N TYR A 184 12.96 0.94 -3.08
CA TYR A 184 13.90 -0.03 -3.64
C TYR A 184 15.38 0.37 -3.54
N THR A 185 15.69 1.60 -3.12
CA THR A 185 17.08 2.08 -3.03
C THR A 185 17.68 1.70 -1.68
N PRO A 186 18.69 0.81 -1.63
CA PRO A 186 19.36 0.46 -0.38
C PRO A 186 20.01 1.70 0.27
N PRO A 187 19.98 1.83 1.61
CA PRO A 187 20.51 3.00 2.34
C PRO A 187 21.98 3.27 2.11
N ASP A 188 22.76 2.24 1.81
CA ASP A 188 24.21 2.25 1.59
C ASP A 188 24.59 2.31 0.10
N SER A 189 23.61 2.37 -0.80
CA SER A 189 23.84 2.45 -2.25
C SER A 189 24.36 3.84 -2.67
N PRO A 190 25.07 3.96 -3.81
CA PRO A 190 25.49 5.25 -4.37
C PRO A 190 24.32 6.23 -4.60
N ASP A 191 23.14 5.73 -4.90
CA ASP A 191 21.93 6.53 -5.20
C ASP A 191 21.21 7.03 -3.94
N ALA A 192 21.52 6.49 -2.77
CA ALA A 192 20.81 6.82 -1.52
C ALA A 192 20.89 8.32 -1.16
N ALA A 193 22.00 8.98 -1.46
CA ALA A 193 22.14 10.42 -1.22
C ALA A 193 21.16 11.23 -2.08
N ARG A 194 21.06 10.92 -3.37
CA ARG A 194 20.13 11.56 -4.31
C ARG A 194 18.68 11.34 -3.87
N VAL A 195 18.32 10.11 -3.50
CA VAL A 195 16.95 9.79 -3.04
C VAL A 195 16.60 10.57 -1.79
N ARG A 196 17.54 10.71 -0.82
CA ARG A 196 17.32 11.55 0.37
C ARG A 196 17.11 13.02 0.01
N GLU A 197 17.88 13.60 -0.92
CA GLU A 197 17.68 14.98 -1.38
C GLU A 197 16.30 15.19 -2.00
N LEU A 198 15.86 14.29 -2.87
CA LEU A 198 14.53 14.32 -3.47
C LEU A 198 13.42 14.20 -2.41
N TYR A 199 13.61 13.32 -1.43
CA TYR A 199 12.65 13.13 -0.34
C TYR A 199 12.57 14.38 0.56
N MET A 200 13.70 15.04 0.82
CA MET A 200 13.73 16.32 1.54
C MET A 200 13.00 17.42 0.76
N ALA A 201 13.19 17.50 -0.57
CA ALA A 201 12.50 18.48 -1.40
C ALA A 201 10.98 18.26 -1.38
N MET A 202 10.53 17.02 -1.43
CA MET A 202 9.11 16.66 -1.25
C MET A 202 8.60 17.11 0.14
N GLY A 203 9.35 16.85 1.20
CA GLY A 203 9.00 17.25 2.57
C GLY A 203 8.85 18.77 2.72
N VAL A 204 9.77 19.55 2.14
CA VAL A 204 9.70 21.03 2.12
C VAL A 204 8.44 21.50 1.38
N ASP A 205 8.11 20.89 0.26
CA ASP A 205 6.90 21.25 -0.49
C ASP A 205 5.62 20.90 0.27
N LEU A 206 5.58 19.76 0.98
CA LEU A 206 4.45 19.39 1.86
C LEU A 206 4.26 20.41 2.98
N PHE A 207 5.37 20.81 3.64
CA PHE A 207 5.33 21.84 4.69
C PHE A 207 4.79 23.18 4.13
N THR A 208 5.25 23.56 2.95
CA THR A 208 4.78 24.77 2.26
C THR A 208 3.29 24.69 1.95
N ASN A 209 2.81 23.56 1.42
CA ASN A 209 1.38 23.36 1.14
C ASN A 209 0.53 23.41 2.43
N LEU A 210 1.02 22.84 3.55
CA LEU A 210 0.34 22.91 4.83
C LEU A 210 0.18 24.36 5.31
N ALA A 211 1.25 25.17 5.21
CA ALA A 211 1.23 26.60 5.57
C ALA A 211 0.27 27.40 4.66
N GLU A 212 0.39 27.23 3.34
CA GLU A 212 -0.50 27.90 2.37
C GLU A 212 -1.98 27.59 2.61
N ILE A 213 -2.33 26.31 2.87
CA ILE A 213 -3.71 25.89 3.07
C ILE A 213 -4.28 26.43 4.38
N ARG A 214 -3.45 26.64 5.41
CA ARG A 214 -3.89 27.33 6.63
C ARG A 214 -4.26 28.77 6.40
N GLU A 215 -3.52 29.49 5.55
CA GLU A 215 -3.77 30.89 5.22
C GLU A 215 -4.89 31.03 4.17
N HIS A 216 -4.89 30.16 3.20
CA HIS A 216 -5.80 30.15 2.05
C HIS A 216 -6.45 28.76 1.89
N PRO A 217 -7.48 28.43 2.69
CA PRO A 217 -8.11 27.11 2.69
C PRO A 217 -8.62 26.71 1.31
N ARG A 218 -8.28 25.51 0.89
CA ARG A 218 -8.83 24.87 -0.31
C ARG A 218 -9.19 23.40 0.00
N PRO A 219 -10.21 22.85 -0.68
CA PRO A 219 -10.64 21.46 -0.43
C PRO A 219 -9.49 20.45 -0.54
N GLY A 220 -9.43 19.51 0.40
CA GLY A 220 -8.45 18.43 0.43
C GLY A 220 -8.19 17.90 1.81
N ILE A 221 -7.47 16.79 1.86
CA ILE A 221 -7.10 16.13 3.12
C ILE A 221 -6.18 17.03 3.96
N ILE A 222 -5.29 17.83 3.33
CA ILE A 222 -4.43 18.78 4.06
C ILE A 222 -5.27 19.78 4.83
N ASP A 223 -6.34 20.33 4.24
CA ASP A 223 -7.25 21.25 4.92
C ASP A 223 -7.96 20.60 6.11
N ALA A 224 -8.39 19.35 5.96
CA ALA A 224 -8.99 18.61 7.07
C ALA A 224 -8.02 18.40 8.24
N LEU A 225 -6.79 18.02 7.94
CA LEU A 225 -5.74 17.83 8.94
C LEU A 225 -5.33 19.17 9.60
N ALA A 226 -5.23 20.24 8.83
CA ALA A 226 -4.93 21.58 9.35
C ALA A 226 -6.01 22.11 10.32
N LYS A 227 -7.26 21.71 10.12
CA LYS A 227 -8.42 22.05 10.96
C LYS A 227 -8.63 21.10 12.14
N LEU A 228 -7.94 19.94 12.16
CA LEU A 228 -8.08 18.96 13.22
C LEU A 228 -7.76 19.59 14.58
N ARG A 229 -8.55 19.24 15.59
CA ARG A 229 -8.32 19.61 16.98
C ARG A 229 -8.49 18.36 17.85
N ILE A 230 -7.43 18.08 18.62
CA ILE A 230 -7.40 17.02 19.62
C ILE A 230 -7.37 17.71 20.98
N ASP A 231 -8.38 17.48 21.80
CA ASP A 231 -8.59 18.15 23.09
C ASP A 231 -8.52 19.69 23.01
N GLY A 232 -9.04 20.24 21.89
CA GLY A 232 -9.08 21.67 21.60
C GLY A 232 -7.79 22.27 21.03
N GLN A 233 -6.71 21.47 20.88
CA GLN A 233 -5.43 21.92 20.36
C GLN A 233 -5.16 21.37 18.95
N ALA A 234 -4.44 22.16 18.15
CA ALA A 234 -3.97 21.66 16.84
C ALA A 234 -2.81 20.66 17.07
N PRO A 235 -2.79 19.55 16.33
CA PRO A 235 -1.61 18.68 16.34
C PRO A 235 -0.35 19.43 15.89
N PRO A 236 0.84 19.02 16.38
CA PRO A 236 2.11 19.57 15.91
C PRO A 236 2.30 19.37 14.39
N ASP A 237 2.96 20.32 13.73
CA ASP A 237 3.20 20.22 12.27
C ASP A 237 3.98 18.98 11.88
N ILE A 238 4.90 18.53 12.69
CA ILE A 238 5.68 17.31 12.44
C ILE A 238 4.79 16.05 12.39
N GLU A 239 3.75 15.97 13.21
CA GLU A 239 2.78 14.88 13.17
C GLU A 239 1.90 14.95 11.92
N LEU A 240 1.46 16.16 11.55
CA LEU A 240 0.70 16.35 10.32
C LEU A 240 1.52 16.00 9.08
N LEU A 241 2.81 16.35 9.07
CA LEU A 241 3.74 15.94 7.99
C LEU A 241 3.94 14.43 7.96
N GLY A 242 4.07 13.78 9.12
CA GLY A 242 4.12 12.32 9.22
C GLY A 242 2.85 11.67 8.64
N MET A 243 1.68 12.24 8.91
CA MET A 243 0.40 11.80 8.36
C MET A 243 0.33 11.96 6.84
N LEU A 244 0.77 13.10 6.30
CA LEU A 244 0.80 13.36 4.86
C LEU A 244 1.78 12.43 4.15
N ASN A 245 2.96 12.21 4.74
CA ASN A 245 3.94 11.27 4.24
C ASN A 245 3.41 9.82 4.21
N LEU A 246 2.68 9.41 5.26
CA LEU A 246 2.00 8.11 5.30
C LEU A 246 0.99 7.95 4.15
N LEU A 247 0.20 8.99 3.86
CA LEU A 247 -0.81 8.94 2.79
C LEU A 247 -0.16 8.86 1.40
N ILE A 248 0.98 9.51 1.21
CA ILE A 248 1.76 9.45 -0.03
C ILE A 248 2.38 8.06 -0.18
N GLY A 249 3.19 7.62 0.77
CA GLY A 249 3.88 6.33 0.71
C GLY A 249 2.92 5.14 0.61
N GLY A 250 1.82 5.18 1.39
CA GLY A 250 0.80 4.13 1.36
C GLY A 250 -0.06 4.15 0.10
N GLY A 251 -0.23 5.32 -0.55
CA GLY A 251 -1.11 5.49 -1.70
C GLY A 251 -0.46 5.21 -3.05
N PHE A 252 0.85 5.38 -3.18
CA PHE A 252 1.54 5.26 -4.47
C PHE A 252 1.97 3.82 -4.75
N ASP A 253 3.02 3.38 -4.11
CA ASP A 253 3.79 2.22 -4.55
C ASP A 253 3.08 0.87 -4.32
N THR A 254 2.20 0.76 -3.34
CA THR A 254 1.41 -0.46 -3.11
C THR A 254 0.45 -0.76 -4.27
N THR A 255 -0.19 0.29 -4.81
CA THR A 255 -1.11 0.15 -5.96
C THR A 255 -0.33 -0.08 -7.25
N THR A 256 0.84 0.57 -7.40
CA THR A 256 1.80 0.32 -8.48
C THR A 256 2.23 -1.15 -8.49
N ALA A 257 2.67 -1.67 -7.35
CA ALA A 257 3.13 -3.04 -7.20
C ALA A 257 2.03 -4.07 -7.56
N LEU A 258 0.79 -3.87 -7.06
CA LEU A 258 -0.33 -4.74 -7.41
C LEU A 258 -0.58 -4.75 -8.92
N THR A 259 -0.58 -3.57 -9.54
CA THR A 259 -0.87 -3.42 -10.97
C THR A 259 0.22 -4.07 -11.82
N ALA A 260 1.49 -3.80 -11.52
CA ALA A 260 2.62 -4.36 -12.23
C ALA A 260 2.63 -5.89 -12.17
N HIS A 261 2.49 -6.47 -10.97
CA HIS A 261 2.45 -7.92 -10.80
C HIS A 261 1.26 -8.58 -11.51
N ALA A 262 0.07 -7.97 -11.44
CA ALA A 262 -1.10 -8.51 -12.12
C ALA A 262 -0.94 -8.47 -13.64
N LEU A 263 -0.37 -7.39 -14.20
CA LEU A 263 -0.11 -7.27 -15.64
C LEU A 263 1.02 -8.20 -16.09
N GLU A 264 2.08 -8.37 -15.29
CA GLU A 264 3.11 -9.38 -15.55
C GLU A 264 2.50 -10.78 -15.61
N TRP A 265 1.73 -11.17 -14.59
CA TRP A 265 1.10 -12.47 -14.53
C TRP A 265 0.14 -12.72 -15.71
N LEU A 266 -0.69 -11.74 -16.06
CA LEU A 266 -1.61 -11.83 -17.19
C LEU A 266 -0.89 -11.86 -18.55
N SER A 267 0.30 -11.28 -18.66
CA SER A 267 1.14 -11.42 -19.84
C SER A 267 1.65 -12.85 -20.02
N ASP A 268 2.02 -13.50 -18.92
CA ASP A 268 2.52 -14.88 -18.91
C ASP A 268 1.38 -15.92 -18.99
N HIS A 269 0.13 -15.51 -18.73
CA HIS A 269 -1.08 -16.35 -18.77
C HIS A 269 -2.13 -15.78 -19.74
N PRO A 270 -1.88 -15.79 -21.07
CA PRO A 270 -2.76 -15.17 -22.04
C PRO A 270 -4.18 -15.76 -22.08
N ASP A 271 -4.34 -17.05 -21.80
CA ASP A 271 -5.66 -17.69 -21.74
C ASP A 271 -6.51 -17.15 -20.58
N GLU A 272 -5.91 -16.90 -19.41
CA GLU A 272 -6.58 -16.30 -18.26
C GLU A 272 -6.84 -14.80 -18.49
N ARG A 273 -5.95 -14.09 -19.18
CA ARG A 273 -6.19 -12.71 -19.61
C ARG A 273 -7.40 -12.63 -20.55
N ASP A 274 -7.49 -13.52 -21.53
CA ASP A 274 -8.62 -13.61 -22.45
C ASP A 274 -9.91 -13.98 -21.73
N ARG A 275 -9.86 -14.91 -20.78
CA ARG A 275 -10.98 -15.28 -19.93
C ARG A 275 -11.49 -14.09 -19.12
N LEU A 276 -10.58 -13.34 -18.46
CA LEU A 276 -10.90 -12.13 -17.70
C LEU A 276 -11.51 -11.05 -18.59
N SER A 277 -11.00 -10.86 -19.80
CA SER A 277 -11.52 -9.88 -20.76
C SER A 277 -12.92 -10.23 -21.25
N LYS A 278 -13.19 -11.51 -21.54
CA LYS A 278 -14.48 -12.00 -22.05
C LYS A 278 -15.60 -11.99 -21.01
N ASP A 279 -15.27 -12.35 -19.77
CA ASP A 279 -16.25 -12.44 -18.67
C ASP A 279 -15.94 -11.44 -17.54
N ARG A 280 -15.60 -10.22 -17.93
CA ARG A 280 -15.18 -9.15 -17.01
C ARG A 280 -16.21 -8.85 -15.92
N ALA A 281 -17.49 -8.85 -16.28
CA ALA A 281 -18.57 -8.55 -15.33
C ALA A 281 -18.59 -9.53 -14.14
N ALA A 282 -18.29 -10.80 -14.37
CA ALA A 282 -18.24 -11.82 -13.33
C ALA A 282 -16.87 -11.91 -12.66
N LEU A 283 -15.77 -11.66 -13.39
CA LEU A 283 -14.41 -11.96 -12.94
C LEU A 283 -13.64 -10.79 -12.39
N LEU A 284 -13.90 -9.54 -12.79
CA LEU A 284 -13.06 -8.39 -12.40
C LEU A 284 -12.95 -8.23 -10.88
N ASN A 285 -14.06 -8.35 -10.15
CA ASN A 285 -14.04 -8.21 -8.71
C ASN A 285 -13.33 -9.39 -8.01
N PRO A 286 -13.68 -10.67 -8.24
CA PRO A 286 -12.95 -11.76 -7.60
C PRO A 286 -11.48 -11.83 -8.02
N ALA A 287 -11.13 -11.53 -9.27
CA ALA A 287 -9.74 -11.46 -9.72
C ALA A 287 -8.95 -10.34 -9.01
N THR A 288 -9.58 -9.19 -8.76
CA THR A 288 -8.96 -8.11 -7.97
C THR A 288 -8.58 -8.60 -6.56
N GLU A 289 -9.51 -9.29 -5.86
CA GLU A 289 -9.23 -9.83 -4.52
C GLU A 289 -8.18 -10.96 -4.59
N GLU A 290 -8.17 -11.74 -5.66
CA GLU A 290 -7.17 -12.81 -5.85
C GLU A 290 -5.77 -12.26 -6.12
N PHE A 291 -5.63 -11.25 -6.96
CA PHE A 291 -4.34 -10.59 -7.16
C PHE A 291 -3.86 -9.92 -5.87
N LEU A 292 -4.74 -9.30 -5.10
CA LEU A 292 -4.41 -8.78 -3.76
C LEU A 292 -3.90 -9.90 -2.84
N ARG A 293 -4.59 -11.03 -2.75
CA ARG A 293 -4.18 -12.18 -1.95
C ARG A 293 -2.82 -12.71 -2.39
N TYR A 294 -2.69 -12.96 -3.69
CA TYR A 294 -1.52 -13.65 -4.23
C TYR A 294 -0.26 -12.80 -4.17
N PHE A 295 -0.32 -11.55 -4.56
CA PHE A 295 0.85 -10.67 -4.61
C PHE A 295 1.12 -9.95 -3.29
N THR A 296 0.10 -9.63 -2.52
CA THR A 296 0.23 -8.99 -1.20
C THR A 296 1.28 -7.87 -1.19
N PRO A 297 1.05 -6.71 -1.85
CA PRO A 297 2.07 -5.69 -2.07
C PRO A 297 2.81 -5.24 -0.80
N ALA A 298 2.09 -5.07 0.32
CA ALA A 298 2.69 -4.87 1.63
C ALA A 298 2.73 -6.24 2.35
N PRO A 299 3.90 -6.90 2.44
CA PRO A 299 4.00 -8.29 2.87
C PRO A 299 3.76 -8.52 4.36
N GLY A 300 3.82 -7.48 5.18
CA GLY A 300 3.61 -7.57 6.62
C GLY A 300 3.88 -6.25 7.32
N ASP A 301 3.61 -6.23 8.62
CA ASP A 301 3.85 -5.09 9.50
C ASP A 301 4.42 -5.55 10.84
N GLY A 302 5.33 -4.76 11.40
CA GLY A 302 5.85 -4.93 12.76
C GLY A 302 4.84 -4.50 13.82
N ARG A 303 4.97 -5.08 15.00
CA ARG A 303 4.21 -4.76 16.22
C ARG A 303 5.11 -4.86 17.44
N THR A 304 4.61 -4.38 18.58
CA THR A 304 5.23 -4.59 19.89
C THR A 304 4.23 -5.22 20.85
N LEU A 305 4.65 -6.20 21.63
CA LEU A 305 3.84 -6.76 22.70
C LEU A 305 3.73 -5.74 23.85
N ALA A 306 2.50 -5.29 24.15
CA ALA A 306 2.26 -4.34 25.25
C ALA A 306 2.21 -5.01 26.62
N GLU A 307 2.03 -6.32 26.66
CA GLU A 307 2.08 -7.16 27.87
C GLU A 307 2.39 -8.61 27.53
N ASP A 308 2.74 -9.41 28.54
CA ASP A 308 2.95 -10.84 28.37
C ASP A 308 1.68 -11.54 27.91
N MET A 309 1.78 -12.42 26.92
CA MET A 309 0.66 -13.23 26.46
C MET A 309 1.09 -14.65 26.11
N ASP A 310 0.16 -15.59 26.22
CA ASP A 310 0.35 -16.95 25.72
C ASP A 310 -0.43 -17.16 24.42
N LEU A 311 0.24 -17.72 23.43
CA LEU A 311 -0.38 -18.14 22.18
C LEU A 311 -0.06 -19.63 21.97
N ASP A 312 -1.02 -20.51 22.25
CA ASP A 312 -0.90 -21.98 22.12
C ASP A 312 0.32 -22.57 22.84
N GLY A 313 0.59 -22.11 24.06
CA GLY A 313 1.74 -22.58 24.85
C GLY A 313 3.06 -21.89 24.51
N THR A 314 3.04 -20.92 23.60
CA THR A 314 4.17 -20.04 23.32
C THR A 314 4.01 -18.75 24.09
N THR A 315 4.91 -18.46 25.02
CA THR A 315 4.89 -17.22 25.79
C THR A 315 5.61 -16.11 25.03
N LEU A 316 4.84 -15.09 24.64
CA LEU A 316 5.36 -13.84 24.07
C LEU A 316 5.46 -12.82 25.21
N ARG A 317 6.59 -12.08 25.29
CA ARG A 317 6.86 -11.18 26.41
C ARG A 317 6.66 -9.73 26.04
N GLU A 318 6.24 -8.93 27.01
CA GLU A 318 6.18 -7.46 26.91
C GLU A 318 7.46 -6.87 26.31
N GLY A 319 7.34 -5.89 25.44
CA GLY A 319 8.44 -5.21 24.73
C GLY A 319 9.09 -6.02 23.62
N GLN A 320 8.73 -7.29 23.41
CA GLN A 320 9.23 -8.03 22.25
C GLN A 320 8.56 -7.54 20.97
N ARG A 321 9.34 -7.56 19.87
CA ARG A 321 8.85 -7.23 18.55
C ARG A 321 8.19 -8.45 17.91
N LEU A 322 7.21 -8.18 17.05
CA LEU A 322 6.44 -9.19 16.33
C LEU A 322 6.25 -8.73 14.88
N TRP A 323 6.57 -9.58 13.92
CA TRP A 323 6.23 -9.40 12.52
C TRP A 323 4.95 -10.19 12.18
N LEU A 324 3.91 -9.50 11.74
CA LEU A 324 2.69 -10.11 11.19
C LEU A 324 2.86 -10.24 9.67
N SER A 325 3.06 -11.46 9.17
CA SER A 325 3.25 -11.69 7.75
C SER A 325 1.91 -11.87 7.03
N TRP A 326 1.39 -10.80 6.45
CA TRP A 326 0.20 -10.85 5.60
C TRP A 326 0.40 -11.75 4.39
N ALA A 327 1.59 -11.71 3.78
CA ALA A 327 1.92 -12.48 2.60
C ALA A 327 1.92 -13.99 2.86
N MET A 328 2.52 -14.44 3.97
CA MET A 328 2.52 -15.85 4.35
C MET A 328 1.11 -16.31 4.75
N ALA A 329 0.39 -15.52 5.55
CA ALA A 329 -0.99 -15.84 5.96
C ALA A 329 -1.93 -15.97 4.75
N ASN A 330 -1.69 -15.23 3.67
CA ASN A 330 -2.42 -15.33 2.41
C ASN A 330 -2.09 -16.60 1.61
N ARG A 331 -1.09 -17.36 2.01
CA ARG A 331 -0.66 -18.64 1.41
C ARG A 331 -0.92 -19.83 2.32
N ASP A 332 -1.68 -19.65 3.40
CA ASP A 332 -1.96 -20.73 4.35
C ASP A 332 -2.94 -21.75 3.75
N PRO A 333 -2.51 -23.02 3.56
CA PRO A 333 -3.34 -24.08 3.02
C PRO A 333 -4.50 -24.48 3.94
N ALA A 334 -4.47 -24.10 5.22
CA ALA A 334 -5.59 -24.31 6.14
C ALA A 334 -6.80 -23.43 5.81
N VAL A 335 -6.60 -22.32 5.06
CA VAL A 335 -7.63 -21.35 4.70
C VAL A 335 -7.87 -21.30 3.20
N PHE A 336 -6.82 -21.39 2.39
CA PHE A 336 -6.89 -21.25 0.94
C PHE A 336 -6.54 -22.59 0.25
N GLY A 337 -7.49 -23.18 -0.47
CA GLY A 337 -7.19 -24.31 -1.35
C GLY A 337 -6.29 -23.86 -2.50
N ASP A 338 -5.26 -24.63 -2.84
CA ASP A 338 -4.25 -24.28 -3.85
C ASP A 338 -3.70 -22.86 -3.64
N PRO A 339 -3.09 -22.57 -2.45
CA PRO A 339 -2.74 -21.22 -2.06
C PRO A 339 -1.69 -20.58 -2.95
N ASP A 340 -0.86 -21.38 -3.62
CA ASP A 340 0.24 -20.94 -4.48
C ASP A 340 -0.16 -20.75 -5.94
N GLN A 341 -1.45 -20.86 -6.23
CA GLN A 341 -2.00 -20.58 -7.56
C GLN A 341 -2.87 -19.34 -7.54
N VAL A 342 -2.85 -18.59 -8.64
CA VAL A 342 -3.82 -17.54 -8.92
C VAL A 342 -5.07 -18.18 -9.52
N ILE A 343 -6.21 -17.99 -8.85
CA ILE A 343 -7.52 -18.51 -9.28
C ILE A 343 -8.46 -17.31 -9.38
N LEU A 344 -8.68 -16.78 -10.60
CA LEU A 344 -9.38 -15.52 -10.84
C LEU A 344 -10.79 -15.44 -10.27
N ASP A 345 -11.46 -16.56 -10.08
CA ASP A 345 -12.82 -16.69 -9.52
C ASP A 345 -12.84 -17.37 -8.14
N ARG A 346 -11.73 -17.32 -7.39
CA ARG A 346 -11.63 -17.92 -6.05
C ARG A 346 -12.79 -17.50 -5.17
N LYS A 347 -13.45 -18.48 -4.57
CA LYS A 347 -14.54 -18.25 -3.61
C LYS A 347 -14.01 -18.14 -2.18
N GLY A 348 -14.68 -17.33 -1.36
CA GLY A 348 -14.32 -17.20 0.06
C GLY A 348 -12.96 -16.52 0.30
N ASN A 349 -12.53 -15.65 -0.59
CA ASN A 349 -11.21 -15.01 -0.57
C ASN A 349 -11.11 -13.92 0.50
N ARG A 350 -10.94 -14.33 1.78
CA ARG A 350 -10.77 -13.43 2.93
C ARG A 350 -9.29 -13.18 3.22
N HIS A 351 -8.61 -12.52 2.29
CA HIS A 351 -7.19 -12.25 2.39
C HIS A 351 -6.83 -11.14 3.39
N PHE A 352 -5.56 -11.10 3.78
CA PHE A 352 -4.98 -10.19 4.76
C PHE A 352 -4.24 -8.98 4.16
N SER A 353 -4.24 -8.79 2.85
CA SER A 353 -3.41 -7.80 2.15
C SER A 353 -3.69 -6.34 2.51
N PHE A 354 -4.79 -6.06 3.17
CA PHE A 354 -5.09 -4.75 3.73
C PHE A 354 -4.93 -4.69 5.25
N GLY A 355 -4.28 -5.66 5.85
CA GLY A 355 -4.22 -5.80 7.30
C GLY A 355 -5.59 -6.04 7.94
N LEU A 356 -5.63 -6.07 9.26
CA LEU A 356 -6.82 -6.33 10.08
C LEU A 356 -6.90 -5.37 11.27
N GLY A 357 -8.04 -5.43 11.97
CA GLY A 357 -8.27 -4.67 13.22
C GLY A 357 -8.41 -3.16 12.95
N VAL A 358 -8.04 -2.36 13.94
CA VAL A 358 -8.18 -0.90 13.92
C VAL A 358 -7.29 -0.26 12.86
N HIS A 359 -6.13 -0.85 12.57
CA HIS A 359 -5.16 -0.40 11.57
C HIS A 359 -5.43 -0.94 10.15
N ARG A 360 -6.57 -1.60 9.91
CA ARG A 360 -6.91 -2.03 8.56
C ARG A 360 -6.79 -0.87 7.57
N CYS A 361 -6.16 -1.10 6.41
CA CYS A 361 -5.87 -0.09 5.40
C CYS A 361 -7.06 0.84 5.12
N ILE A 362 -6.88 2.13 5.35
CA ILE A 362 -7.90 3.17 5.12
C ILE A 362 -8.10 3.43 3.62
N GLY A 363 -7.05 3.24 2.80
CA GLY A 363 -7.06 3.42 1.34
C GLY A 363 -7.59 2.24 0.55
N SER A 364 -8.07 1.17 1.20
CA SER A 364 -8.45 -0.08 0.53
C SER A 364 -9.51 0.06 -0.57
N ASN A 365 -10.39 1.06 -0.49
CA ASN A 365 -11.39 1.36 -1.53
C ASN A 365 -10.74 2.08 -2.73
N VAL A 366 -9.83 3.02 -2.45
CA VAL A 366 -9.06 3.75 -3.48
C VAL A 366 -8.22 2.76 -4.28
N ALA A 367 -7.44 1.92 -3.60
CA ALA A 367 -6.57 0.92 -4.24
C ALA A 367 -7.35 0.00 -5.20
N ARG A 368 -8.51 -0.52 -4.76
CA ARG A 368 -9.35 -1.37 -5.62
C ARG A 368 -9.91 -0.63 -6.83
N THR A 369 -10.33 0.61 -6.65
CA THR A 369 -10.90 1.42 -7.73
C THR A 369 -9.84 1.75 -8.77
N VAL A 370 -8.67 2.24 -8.34
CA VAL A 370 -7.55 2.59 -9.21
C VAL A 370 -7.04 1.35 -9.95
N PHE A 371 -6.80 0.26 -9.24
CA PHE A 371 -6.35 -0.99 -9.84
C PHE A 371 -7.32 -1.49 -10.94
N LYS A 372 -8.63 -1.54 -10.64
CA LYS A 372 -9.64 -1.98 -11.61
C LYS A 372 -9.71 -1.08 -12.83
N ALA A 373 -9.58 0.22 -12.67
CA ALA A 373 -9.57 1.16 -13.78
C ALA A 373 -8.36 0.93 -14.70
N MET A 374 -7.15 0.83 -14.14
CA MET A 374 -5.93 0.56 -14.90
C MET A 374 -6.01 -0.78 -15.62
N LEU A 375 -6.36 -1.85 -14.89
CA LEU A 375 -6.48 -3.19 -15.47
C LEU A 375 -7.51 -3.22 -16.60
N THR A 376 -8.68 -2.62 -16.41
CA THR A 376 -9.73 -2.57 -17.42
C THR A 376 -9.27 -1.84 -18.68
N ALA A 377 -8.64 -0.68 -18.53
CA ALA A 377 -8.17 0.11 -19.65
C ALA A 377 -7.05 -0.60 -20.44
N VAL A 378 -6.13 -1.28 -19.75
CA VAL A 378 -5.08 -2.08 -20.41
C VAL A 378 -5.69 -3.24 -21.19
N LEU A 379 -6.62 -3.99 -20.61
CA LEU A 379 -7.30 -5.11 -21.28
C LEU A 379 -8.12 -4.66 -22.51
N ASP A 380 -8.68 -3.45 -22.48
CA ASP A 380 -9.47 -2.89 -23.59
C ASP A 380 -8.61 -2.32 -24.71
N ARG A 381 -7.53 -1.64 -24.35
CA ARG A 381 -6.76 -0.86 -25.31
C ARG A 381 -5.47 -1.54 -25.79
N LEU A 382 -4.93 -2.45 -24.98
CA LEU A 382 -3.70 -3.21 -25.25
C LEU A 382 -3.94 -4.71 -25.10
N PRO A 383 -4.95 -5.31 -25.78
CA PRO A 383 -5.41 -6.67 -25.50
C PRO A 383 -4.36 -7.76 -25.78
N ASP A 384 -3.39 -7.46 -26.64
CA ASP A 384 -2.35 -8.37 -27.08
C ASP A 384 -0.97 -8.08 -26.46
N TYR A 385 -0.90 -7.22 -25.43
CA TYR A 385 0.36 -6.84 -24.81
C TYR A 385 1.16 -8.06 -24.34
N ARG A 386 2.48 -7.95 -24.43
CA ARG A 386 3.45 -8.92 -23.95
C ARG A 386 4.57 -8.21 -23.23
N ARG A 387 4.88 -8.63 -22.01
CA ARG A 387 6.04 -8.10 -21.31
C ARG A 387 7.34 -8.42 -22.05
N ILE A 388 8.30 -7.54 -21.93
CA ILE A 388 9.67 -7.72 -22.44
C ILE A 388 10.53 -8.20 -21.28
N ALA A 389 10.85 -9.50 -21.27
CA ALA A 389 11.49 -10.15 -20.13
C ALA A 389 12.83 -9.52 -19.76
N GLU A 390 13.64 -9.14 -20.77
CA GLU A 390 14.98 -8.56 -20.59
C GLU A 390 14.97 -7.20 -19.88
N GLY A 391 13.84 -6.49 -19.92
CA GLY A 391 13.66 -5.19 -19.26
C GLY A 391 12.85 -5.24 -17.98
N THR A 392 12.26 -6.38 -17.65
CA THR A 392 11.47 -6.55 -16.43
C THR A 392 12.38 -6.61 -15.19
N VAL A 393 12.19 -5.68 -14.24
CA VAL A 393 13.06 -5.54 -13.08
C VAL A 393 12.20 -5.50 -11.81
N HIS A 394 12.28 -6.56 -10.99
CA HIS A 394 11.69 -6.60 -9.65
C HIS A 394 12.59 -5.90 -8.64
N TYR A 395 12.04 -5.55 -7.49
CA TYR A 395 12.86 -5.13 -6.35
C TYR A 395 13.74 -6.30 -5.87
N ASP A 396 14.92 -5.99 -5.38
CA ASP A 396 15.91 -7.02 -4.98
C ASP A 396 15.44 -7.86 -3.79
N SER A 397 14.62 -7.30 -2.91
CA SER A 397 14.01 -8.02 -1.79
C SER A 397 12.49 -7.78 -1.74
N ILE A 398 11.77 -8.58 -0.96
CA ILE A 398 10.36 -8.34 -0.68
C ILE A 398 10.19 -7.13 0.28
N GLY A 399 11.18 -6.83 1.11
CA GLY A 399 11.31 -5.60 1.90
C GLY A 399 10.03 -5.07 2.53
N VAL A 400 9.81 -3.77 2.36
CA VAL A 400 8.60 -3.06 2.80
C VAL A 400 7.46 -3.25 1.81
N ILE A 401 7.77 -3.25 0.51
CA ILE A 401 6.83 -3.45 -0.59
C ILE A 401 7.40 -4.52 -1.53
N GLN A 402 6.55 -5.44 -1.94
CA GLN A 402 6.86 -6.39 -3.00
C GLN A 402 6.46 -5.76 -4.33
N GLY A 403 7.42 -5.21 -5.07
CA GLY A 403 7.15 -4.43 -6.26
C GLY A 403 8.16 -4.64 -7.38
N MET A 404 8.03 -3.80 -8.40
CA MET A 404 8.86 -3.76 -9.60
C MET A 404 9.36 -2.36 -9.88
N ARG A 405 10.59 -2.26 -10.40
CA ARG A 405 11.15 -1.01 -10.92
C ARG A 405 10.67 -0.74 -12.34
N HIS A 406 10.64 -1.80 -13.18
CA HIS A 406 10.28 -1.70 -14.59
C HIS A 406 9.46 -2.92 -15.04
N LEU A 407 8.46 -2.67 -15.87
CA LEU A 407 7.69 -3.69 -16.58
C LEU A 407 7.44 -3.25 -18.02
N PRO A 408 8.46 -3.24 -18.88
CA PRO A 408 8.27 -2.89 -20.28
C PRO A 408 7.46 -3.95 -21.01
N ALA A 409 6.61 -3.48 -21.92
CA ALA A 409 5.75 -4.32 -22.73
C ALA A 409 5.65 -3.81 -24.16
N SER A 410 5.38 -4.72 -25.10
CA SER A 410 5.05 -4.43 -26.48
C SER A 410 3.63 -4.87 -26.82
N PHE A 411 2.99 -4.18 -27.74
CA PHE A 411 1.61 -4.44 -28.18
C PHE A 411 1.38 -3.92 -29.61
N THR A 412 0.29 -4.29 -30.23
CA THR A 412 -0.08 -3.73 -31.54
C THR A 412 -0.47 -2.24 -31.37
N PRO A 413 0.21 -1.31 -32.08
CA PRO A 413 -0.12 0.11 -32.00
C PRO A 413 -1.58 0.41 -32.28
N GLY A 414 -2.15 1.26 -31.43
CA GLY A 414 -3.53 1.75 -31.53
C GLY A 414 -3.58 3.22 -31.88
N ARG A 415 -4.73 3.87 -31.61
CA ARG A 415 -4.93 5.31 -31.82
C ARG A 415 -5.11 6.03 -30.51
N ARG A 416 -4.55 7.21 -30.41
CA ARG A 416 -4.89 8.17 -29.34
C ARG A 416 -6.36 8.55 -29.47
N VAL A 417 -7.01 8.74 -28.31
CA VAL A 417 -8.40 9.19 -28.22
C VAL A 417 -8.53 10.54 -27.48
N GLY A 418 -7.44 11.05 -26.92
CA GLY A 418 -7.39 12.32 -26.23
C GLY A 418 -5.98 12.84 -26.00
N ALA A 419 -5.84 13.82 -25.13
CA ALA A 419 -4.56 14.39 -24.73
C ALA A 419 -3.74 13.45 -23.85
N GLY A 420 -2.42 13.59 -23.85
CA GLY A 420 -1.54 12.86 -22.93
C GLY A 420 -1.57 13.39 -21.50
N VAL A 421 -0.68 12.83 -20.66
CA VAL A 421 -0.65 13.10 -19.21
C VAL A 421 -0.46 14.59 -18.90
N ALA A 422 0.48 15.26 -19.54
CA ALA A 422 0.81 16.65 -19.23
C ALA A 422 -0.41 17.59 -19.35
N GLU A 423 -1.10 17.57 -20.51
CA GLU A 423 -2.28 18.40 -20.75
C GLU A 423 -3.48 17.94 -19.90
N THR A 424 -3.64 16.63 -19.71
CA THR A 424 -4.73 16.07 -18.91
C THR A 424 -4.61 16.48 -17.44
N VAL A 425 -3.41 16.48 -16.87
CA VAL A 425 -3.16 16.93 -15.48
C VAL A 425 -3.56 18.39 -15.28
N GLU A 426 -3.26 19.28 -16.25
CA GLU A 426 -3.69 20.67 -16.19
C GLU A 426 -5.22 20.81 -16.21
N ARG A 427 -5.89 20.09 -17.09
CA ARG A 427 -7.36 20.07 -17.18
C ARG A 427 -8.01 19.48 -15.92
N LEU A 428 -7.47 18.38 -15.38
CA LEU A 428 -7.97 17.77 -14.16
C LEU A 428 -7.79 18.68 -12.94
N GLN A 429 -6.74 19.52 -12.91
CA GLN A 429 -6.59 20.54 -11.86
C GLN A 429 -7.77 21.52 -11.88
N VAL A 430 -8.16 22.01 -13.05
CA VAL A 430 -9.32 22.92 -13.20
C VAL A 430 -10.60 22.24 -12.73
N ILE A 431 -10.82 20.99 -13.12
CA ILE A 431 -11.99 20.21 -12.69
C ILE A 431 -12.03 20.04 -11.16
N CYS A 432 -10.89 19.74 -10.53
CA CYS A 432 -10.81 19.64 -9.07
C CYS A 432 -11.17 20.96 -8.37
N ASP A 433 -10.65 22.07 -8.90
CA ASP A 433 -10.89 23.40 -8.33
C ASP A 433 -12.37 23.83 -8.49
N GLU A 434 -12.95 23.62 -9.65
CA GLU A 434 -14.35 24.01 -9.97
C GLU A 434 -15.41 23.11 -9.30
N GLN A 435 -15.21 21.78 -9.35
CA GLN A 435 -16.20 20.82 -8.85
C GLN A 435 -16.02 20.49 -7.37
N GLY A 436 -14.90 20.91 -6.76
CA GLY A 436 -14.60 20.63 -5.37
C GLY A 436 -14.55 19.12 -5.07
N LEU A 437 -13.99 18.32 -5.99
CA LEU A 437 -13.91 16.87 -5.85
C LEU A 437 -13.22 16.44 -4.55
N ALA A 438 -12.25 17.22 -4.09
CA ALA A 438 -11.51 16.96 -2.85
C ALA A 438 -12.27 17.36 -1.57
N ARG A 439 -13.54 17.75 -1.63
CA ARG A 439 -14.37 17.97 -0.43
C ARG A 439 -14.79 16.65 0.21
N PRO A 440 -14.90 16.60 1.55
CA PRO A 440 -15.37 15.39 2.22
C PRO A 440 -16.84 15.10 1.86
N ILE A 441 -17.20 13.83 1.84
CA ILE A 441 -18.56 13.38 1.49
C ILE A 441 -19.66 13.94 2.43
N THR A 442 -19.29 14.31 3.66
CA THR A 442 -20.18 14.88 4.66
C THR A 442 -20.69 16.27 4.27
N GLU A 443 -19.81 17.14 3.80
CA GLU A 443 -20.18 18.50 3.36
C GLU A 443 -21.13 18.48 2.15
N LEU A 444 -20.96 17.53 1.26
CA LEU A 444 -21.82 17.40 0.07
C LEU A 444 -23.21 16.90 0.39
N LYS A 445 -23.35 16.06 1.43
CA LYS A 445 -24.66 15.61 1.92
C LYS A 445 -25.42 16.72 2.63
N GLU A 446 -24.73 17.65 3.25
CA GLU A 446 -25.33 18.83 3.89
C GLU A 446 -25.76 19.85 2.84
N ALA A 447 -24.94 20.14 1.82
CA ALA A 447 -25.28 21.01 0.70
C ALA A 447 -26.53 20.50 -0.05
N ALA A 448 -26.60 19.20 -0.34
CA ALA A 448 -27.77 18.59 -1.00
C ALA A 448 -29.07 18.64 -0.19
N LYS A 449 -29.02 18.87 1.13
CA LYS A 449 -30.20 19.04 1.99
C LYS A 449 -30.72 20.48 2.03
N ILE A 450 -29.90 21.44 1.61
CA ILE A 450 -30.26 22.88 1.61
C ILE A 450 -30.98 23.25 0.29
N ASP A 451 -30.82 22.46 -0.78
CA ASP A 451 -31.46 22.63 -2.07
C ASP A 451 -32.83 21.94 -2.23
N VAL A 452 -33.41 21.41 -1.14
CA VAL A 452 -34.77 20.84 -1.04
C VAL A 452 -35.60 21.63 -0.04
#